data_73fd40ec0e18b248d52d02cbe45e3ad2
#
_entry.id   73fd40ec0e18b248d52d02cbe45e3ad2
#
_cell.length_a   1.000
_cell.length_b   1.000
_cell.length_c   1.000
_cell.angle_alpha   90.00
_cell.angle_beta   90.00
_cell.angle_gamma   90.00
#
_symmetry.space_group_name_H-M   'P 1'
#
loop_
_entity.id
_entity.type
_entity.pdbx_description
1 polymer ?
#
loop_
_entity_poly.entity_id
_entity_poly.type
_entity_poly.pdbx_seq_one_letter_code
_entity_poly.pdbx_strand_id
1 'polypeptide(L)'
;MKYKKIGEFETEQLEGMLELVSLNGNVVSGDDGQLYHHTHAMFSFKRDGQHGMAGGHLKSTMVVYTAEIELRPTIGGSIGRKFDPETGTGFWNFNTER
;
A
#
# COMPACT_ATOMS: atom_id res chain seq x y z
N MET A 1 -0.01 -8.43 -8.76
CA MET A 1 -0.25 -9.18 -7.52
C MET A 1 -1.44 -10.10 -7.71
N LYS A 2 -1.36 -11.30 -7.23
CA LYS A 2 -2.51 -12.20 -7.25
C LYS A 2 -2.57 -13.02 -5.95
N TYR A 3 -3.78 -13.42 -5.61
CA TYR A 3 -4.04 -14.24 -4.43
C TYR A 3 -3.98 -15.71 -4.81
N LYS A 4 -3.33 -16.50 -3.96
CA LYS A 4 -3.38 -17.96 -4.07
C LYS A 4 -4.42 -18.53 -3.11
N LYS A 5 -4.41 -18.03 -1.87
CA LYS A 5 -5.40 -18.32 -0.85
C LYS A 5 -5.28 -17.25 0.23
N ILE A 6 -6.19 -17.27 1.19
CA ILE A 6 -6.15 -16.31 2.30
C ILE A 6 -4.79 -16.36 2.99
N GLY A 7 -4.15 -15.18 3.12
CA GLY A 7 -2.84 -15.05 3.73
C GLY A 7 -1.66 -15.31 2.83
N GLU A 8 -1.88 -15.75 1.60
CA GLU A 8 -0.82 -15.96 0.63
C GLU A 8 -0.91 -14.95 -0.50
N PHE A 9 0.19 -14.29 -0.78
CA PHE A 9 0.28 -13.27 -1.82
C PHE A 9 1.52 -13.48 -2.66
N GLU A 10 1.38 -13.28 -3.96
CA GLU A 10 2.52 -13.20 -4.85
C GLU A 10 2.92 -11.75 -5.01
N THR A 11 4.22 -11.49 -4.92
CA THR A 11 4.76 -10.16 -5.17
C THR A 11 5.38 -10.13 -6.55
N GLU A 12 5.00 -9.13 -7.32
CA GLU A 12 5.57 -8.91 -8.64
C GLU A 12 6.34 -7.59 -8.64
N GLN A 13 7.40 -7.57 -9.40
CA GLN A 13 8.18 -6.37 -9.64
C GLN A 13 7.92 -5.90 -11.06
N LEU A 14 7.47 -4.65 -11.19
CA LEU A 14 7.29 -4.03 -12.49
C LEU A 14 8.47 -3.13 -12.77
N GLU A 15 9.07 -3.30 -13.93
CA GLU A 15 10.23 -2.52 -14.34
C GLU A 15 9.87 -1.63 -15.52
N GLY A 16 10.68 -0.61 -15.71
CA GLY A 16 10.54 0.32 -16.81
C GLY A 16 9.86 1.61 -16.36
N MET A 17 9.47 2.40 -17.33
CA MET A 17 8.84 3.68 -17.07
C MET A 17 7.37 3.44 -16.74
N LEU A 18 6.99 3.79 -15.53
CA LEU A 18 5.62 3.67 -15.04
C LEU A 18 5.11 5.05 -14.67
N GLU A 19 3.85 5.29 -14.97
CA GLU A 19 3.18 6.53 -14.58
C GLU A 19 2.18 6.21 -13.48
N LEU A 20 2.28 6.93 -12.37
CA LEU A 20 1.36 6.73 -11.25
C LEU A 20 0.02 7.38 -11.58
N VAL A 21 -1.01 6.56 -11.66
CA VAL A 21 -2.36 7.02 -11.94
C VAL A 21 -3.09 7.37 -10.66
N SER A 22 -2.96 6.54 -9.65
CA SER A 22 -3.58 6.80 -8.35
C SER A 22 -2.81 6.13 -7.25
N LEU A 23 -2.87 6.74 -6.08
CA LEU A 23 -2.26 6.22 -4.87
C LEU A 23 -3.22 6.52 -3.72
N ASN A 24 -3.50 5.51 -2.91
CA ASN A 24 -4.38 5.67 -1.77
C ASN A 24 -3.94 4.74 -0.66
N GLY A 25 -4.02 5.20 0.56
CA GLY A 25 -3.64 4.35 1.67
C GLY A 25 -3.51 5.12 2.97
N ASN A 26 -2.77 4.51 3.87
CA ASN A 26 -2.59 5.06 5.20
C ASN A 26 -1.25 4.62 5.79
N VAL A 27 -0.86 5.31 6.83
CA VAL A 27 0.32 4.96 7.62
C VAL A 27 -0.13 4.86 9.07
N VAL A 28 0.16 3.76 9.70
CA VAL A 28 -0.25 3.49 11.08
C VAL A 28 0.93 2.95 11.89
N SER A 29 0.80 3.04 13.21
CA SER A 29 1.78 2.47 14.11
C SER A 29 1.49 0.99 14.33
N GLY A 30 2.52 0.17 14.30
CA GLY A 30 2.41 -1.23 14.69
C GLY A 30 2.63 -1.44 16.17
N ASP A 31 2.45 -2.66 16.63
CA ASP A 31 2.67 -3.04 18.03
C ASP A 31 4.13 -2.89 18.44
N ASP A 32 5.02 -2.91 17.48
CA ASP A 32 6.46 -2.75 17.69
C ASP A 32 6.90 -1.28 17.75
N GLY A 33 5.97 -0.35 17.66
CA GLY A 33 6.24 1.09 17.66
C GLY A 33 6.74 1.62 16.32
N GLN A 34 6.81 0.79 15.30
CA GLN A 34 7.22 1.22 13.98
C GLN A 34 6.04 1.61 13.12
N LEU A 35 6.30 2.40 12.09
CA LEU A 35 5.29 2.83 11.16
C LEU A 35 5.16 1.84 10.01
N TYR A 36 3.93 1.54 9.66
CA TYR A 36 3.60 0.67 8.55
C TYR A 36 2.66 1.38 7.61
N HIS A 37 2.89 1.22 6.32
CA HIS A 37 1.97 1.73 5.33
C HIS A 37 1.13 0.60 4.76
N HIS A 38 -0.09 0.95 4.39
CA HIS A 38 -1.00 0.08 3.65
C HIS A 38 -1.49 0.90 2.47
N THR A 39 -0.90 0.67 1.33
CA THR A 39 -1.05 1.55 0.18
C THR A 39 -1.43 0.73 -1.04
N HIS A 40 -2.41 1.22 -1.77
CA HIS A 40 -2.77 0.70 -3.08
C HIS A 40 -2.35 1.71 -4.13
N ALA A 41 -1.82 1.21 -5.22
CA ALA A 41 -1.39 2.05 -6.32
C ALA A 41 -1.85 1.48 -7.64
N MET A 42 -2.06 2.36 -8.61
CA MET A 42 -2.36 1.99 -9.97
C MET A 42 -1.36 2.70 -10.87
N PHE A 43 -0.72 1.94 -11.74
CA PHE A 43 0.27 2.46 -12.68
C PHE A 43 -0.19 2.20 -14.09
N SER A 44 0.13 3.13 -14.97
CA SER A 44 0.00 2.92 -16.41
C SER A 44 1.37 2.85 -17.05
N PHE A 45 1.45 2.14 -18.16
CA PHE A 45 2.69 2.00 -18.90
C PHE A 45 2.40 1.72 -20.35
N LYS A 46 3.43 1.83 -21.17
CA LYS A 46 3.35 1.48 -22.57
C LYS A 46 4.47 0.50 -22.86
N ARG A 47 4.12 -0.65 -23.39
CA ARG A 47 5.06 -1.71 -23.72
C ARG A 47 4.77 -2.24 -25.10
N ASP A 48 5.79 -2.30 -25.94
CA ASP A 48 5.65 -2.79 -27.33
C ASP A 48 4.50 -2.09 -28.07
N GLY A 49 4.36 -0.79 -27.85
CA GLY A 49 3.33 0.00 -28.50
C GLY A 49 1.95 -0.13 -27.89
N GLN A 50 1.80 -0.93 -26.86
CA GLN A 50 0.50 -1.13 -26.21
C GLN A 50 0.48 -0.52 -24.82
N HIS A 51 -0.67 0.07 -24.49
CA HIS A 51 -0.91 0.61 -23.16
C HIS A 51 -1.37 -0.51 -22.23
N GLY A 52 -0.89 -0.46 -21.01
CA GLY A 52 -1.30 -1.39 -19.98
C GLY A 52 -1.46 -0.69 -18.65
N MET A 53 -2.07 -1.37 -17.72
CA MET A 53 -2.23 -0.91 -16.35
C MET A 53 -2.03 -2.06 -15.41
N ALA A 54 -1.46 -1.75 -14.26
CA ALA A 54 -1.30 -2.72 -13.19
C ALA A 54 -1.46 -2.01 -11.85
N GLY A 55 -2.04 -2.71 -10.90
CA GLY A 55 -2.25 -2.12 -9.59
C GLY A 55 -2.46 -3.18 -8.53
N GLY A 56 -2.47 -2.74 -7.30
CA GLY A 56 -2.63 -3.58 -6.14
C GLY A 56 -1.94 -2.97 -4.94
N HIS A 57 -1.62 -3.81 -3.96
CA HIS A 57 -0.84 -3.38 -2.82
C HIS A 57 0.55 -2.95 -3.27
N LEU A 58 0.96 -1.77 -2.84
CA LEU A 58 2.29 -1.26 -3.14
C LEU A 58 3.21 -1.60 -1.97
N LYS A 59 4.28 -2.29 -2.26
CA LYS A 59 5.31 -2.58 -1.29
C LYS A 59 6.34 -1.47 -1.23
N SER A 60 6.89 -1.14 -2.38
CA SER A 60 7.84 -0.05 -2.52
C SER A 60 7.92 0.37 -3.98
N THR A 61 8.41 1.57 -4.19
CA THR A 61 8.64 2.07 -5.53
C THR A 61 9.78 3.08 -5.50
N MET A 62 10.39 3.29 -6.65
CA MET A 62 11.41 4.30 -6.81
C MET A 62 10.85 5.43 -7.67
N VAL A 63 10.94 6.64 -7.15
CA VAL A 63 10.51 7.82 -7.90
C VAL A 63 11.68 8.29 -8.74
N VAL A 64 11.48 8.30 -10.06
CA VAL A 64 12.53 8.71 -11.00
C VAL A 64 12.47 10.20 -11.28
N TYR A 65 11.27 10.73 -11.45
CA TYR A 65 11.09 12.16 -11.71
C TYR A 65 10.53 12.89 -10.51
N THR A 66 9.26 12.69 -10.22
CA THR A 66 8.60 13.38 -9.11
C THR A 66 7.35 12.63 -8.69
N ALA A 67 6.97 12.82 -7.43
CA ALA A 67 5.69 12.40 -6.92
C ALA A 67 5.21 13.44 -5.91
N GLU A 68 3.93 13.73 -5.94
CA GLU A 68 3.30 14.63 -4.97
C GLU A 68 2.29 13.84 -4.17
N ILE A 69 2.39 13.90 -2.85
CA ILE A 69 1.55 13.11 -1.95
C ILE A 69 0.95 14.03 -0.92
N GLU A 70 -0.36 13.93 -0.74
CA GLU A 70 -1.07 14.62 0.32
C GLU A 70 -1.27 13.68 1.48
N LEU A 71 -0.91 14.12 2.67
CA LEU A 71 -1.07 13.37 3.90
C LEU A 71 -1.97 14.13 4.85
N ARG A 72 -2.92 13.41 5.45
CA ARG A 72 -3.82 13.97 6.45
C ARG A 72 -3.65 13.21 7.75
N PRO A 73 -3.17 13.85 8.81
CA PRO A 73 -3.05 13.18 10.09
C PRO A 73 -4.40 12.97 10.74
N THR A 74 -4.52 11.87 11.46
CA THR A 74 -5.69 11.59 12.27
C THR A 74 -5.59 12.35 13.57
N ILE A 75 -6.65 13.05 13.94
CA ILE A 75 -6.71 13.86 15.15
C ILE A 75 -7.68 13.22 16.13
N GLY A 76 -7.32 13.25 17.41
CA GLY A 76 -8.21 12.84 18.48
C GLY A 76 -8.11 11.39 18.87
N GLY A 77 -7.14 10.66 18.38
CA GLY A 77 -6.93 9.27 18.74
C GLY A 77 -5.78 8.68 17.97
N SER A 78 -5.57 7.41 18.14
CA SER A 78 -4.58 6.69 17.37
C SER A 78 -5.21 5.48 16.70
N ILE A 79 -4.67 5.13 15.55
CA ILE A 79 -5.05 3.93 14.83
C ILE A 79 -3.80 3.09 14.71
N GLY A 80 -3.84 1.90 15.28
CA GLY A 80 -2.77 0.94 15.16
C GLY A 80 -3.13 -0.15 14.17
N ARG A 81 -2.33 -1.19 14.17
CA ARG A 81 -2.52 -2.32 13.29
C ARG A 81 -2.46 -3.60 14.11
N LYS A 82 -3.41 -4.49 13.86
CA LYS A 82 -3.48 -5.77 14.54
C LYS A 82 -3.49 -6.88 13.51
N PHE A 83 -2.62 -7.85 13.71
CA PHE A 83 -2.55 -9.01 12.84
C PHE A 83 -3.73 -9.94 13.10
N ASP A 84 -4.36 -10.39 12.03
CA ASP A 84 -5.43 -11.37 12.09
C ASP A 84 -4.92 -12.70 11.55
N PRO A 85 -4.78 -13.73 12.39
CA PRO A 85 -4.27 -15.02 11.93
C PRO A 85 -5.22 -15.76 10.99
N GLU A 86 -6.51 -15.47 11.00
CA GLU A 86 -7.44 -16.11 10.08
C GLU A 86 -7.21 -15.69 8.64
N THR A 87 -6.94 -14.43 8.40
CA THR A 87 -6.72 -13.91 7.06
C THR A 87 -5.25 -13.79 6.71
N GLY A 88 -4.36 -13.87 7.70
CA GLY A 88 -2.93 -13.70 7.49
C GLY A 88 -2.53 -12.26 7.20
N THR A 89 -3.37 -11.29 7.55
CA THR A 89 -3.11 -9.89 7.28
C THR A 89 -3.43 -9.04 8.50
N GLY A 90 -2.98 -7.79 8.49
CA GLY A 90 -3.22 -6.86 9.57
C GLY A 90 -4.41 -5.97 9.28
N PHE A 91 -5.14 -5.66 10.31
CA PHE A 91 -6.26 -4.73 10.26
C PHE A 91 -6.03 -3.56 11.21
N TRP A 92 -6.77 -2.50 11.00
CA TRP A 92 -6.72 -1.36 11.90
C TRP A 92 -7.19 -1.75 13.29
N ASN A 93 -6.46 -1.28 14.25
CA ASN A 93 -6.83 -1.41 15.66
C ASN A 93 -7.07 0.00 16.18
N PHE A 94 -8.34 0.33 16.38
CA PHE A 94 -8.73 1.66 16.82
C PHE A 94 -8.54 1.79 18.33
N ASN A 95 -7.81 2.80 18.73
CA ASN A 95 -7.64 3.16 20.11
C ASN A 95 -8.10 4.59 20.31
N THR A 96 -9.23 4.76 20.97
CA THR A 96 -9.83 6.07 21.20
C THR A 96 -9.55 6.61 22.59
N GLU A 97 -8.83 5.87 23.40
CA GLU A 97 -8.45 6.33 24.72
C GLU A 97 -7.34 7.36 24.65
N ARG A 98 -7.34 8.27 25.60
CA ARG A 98 -6.37 9.35 25.68
C ARG A 98 -5.60 9.27 26.98
#